data_cb793e444bb73b71efdc92e88442fb36
#
_entry.id   cb793e444bb73b71efdc92e88442fb36
#
_cell.length_a   1.000
_cell.length_b   1.000
_cell.length_c   1.000
_cell.angle_alpha   90.00
_cell.angle_beta   90.00
_cell.angle_gamma   90.00
#
_symmetry.space_group_name_H-M   'P 1'
#
loop_
_entity.id
_entity.type
_entity.pdbx_description
1 polymer ?
#
loop_
_entity_poly.entity_id
_entity_poly.type
_entity_poly.pdbx_seq_one_letter_code
_entity_poly.pdbx_strand_id
1 'polypeptide(L)'
;MHVIVVGCGRVGSTVAGELAVGGHDVVVIDRRAEAFRRLGDDFTGRTLTGIGFDRDLLVSASITEDSAVMAVTSGDNSNILIARVARESFGVERVVARIYDPRRAAIYERLGIATVATVAWTSARALRVVLPDPVASDWTDPTSSFALVERRAPSSSAGTSIAELDRRGLRVAVLARDGQAQQPQPGTLVQQGDVLHIVVASDLMSSVDQLLAQDGAH
;
A
#
# COMPACT_ATOMS: atom_id res chain seq x y z
N MET A 1 15.24 -4.76 15.85
CA MET A 1 13.86 -4.91 16.37
C MET A 1 13.46 -6.37 16.23
N HIS A 2 12.71 -6.92 17.20
CA HIS A 2 12.18 -8.29 17.11
C HIS A 2 10.89 -8.30 16.28
N VAL A 3 10.82 -9.15 15.26
CA VAL A 3 9.67 -9.22 14.32
C VAL A 3 9.22 -10.66 14.15
N ILE A 4 7.93 -10.90 14.38
CA ILE A 4 7.31 -12.20 14.17
C ILE A 4 6.45 -12.15 12.92
N VAL A 5 6.79 -12.96 11.91
CA VAL A 5 6.05 -13.10 10.66
C VAL A 5 5.27 -14.41 10.68
N VAL A 6 3.96 -14.34 10.71
CA VAL A 6 3.08 -15.51 10.72
C VAL A 6 2.52 -15.77 9.33
N GLY A 7 2.95 -16.89 8.75
CA GLY A 7 2.67 -17.32 7.37
C GLY A 7 3.88 -17.19 6.47
N CYS A 8 4.51 -18.29 6.12
CA CYS A 8 5.66 -18.38 5.20
C CYS A 8 5.21 -18.63 3.76
N GLY A 9 4.21 -17.84 3.29
CA GLY A 9 3.82 -17.77 1.89
C GLY A 9 4.74 -16.84 1.10
N ARG A 10 4.38 -16.49 -0.14
CA ARG A 10 5.15 -15.55 -0.98
C ARG A 10 5.41 -14.21 -0.28
N VAL A 11 4.39 -13.60 0.29
CA VAL A 11 4.54 -12.31 1.00
C VAL A 11 5.40 -12.48 2.25
N GLY A 12 5.07 -13.47 3.11
CA GLY A 12 5.77 -13.64 4.38
C GLY A 12 7.25 -13.98 4.21
N SER A 13 7.61 -14.86 3.26
CA SER A 13 9.01 -15.18 3.00
C SER A 13 9.81 -13.99 2.45
N THR A 14 9.22 -13.21 1.53
CA THR A 14 9.87 -12.00 1.00
C THR A 14 10.14 -11.00 2.10
N VAL A 15 9.11 -10.66 2.89
CA VAL A 15 9.26 -9.67 3.97
C VAL A 15 10.23 -10.16 5.06
N ALA A 16 10.17 -11.45 5.43
CA ALA A 16 11.09 -12.01 6.40
C ALA A 16 12.56 -11.92 5.92
N GLY A 17 12.81 -12.18 4.65
CA GLY A 17 14.14 -12.03 4.05
C GLY A 17 14.63 -10.59 4.08
N GLU A 18 13.82 -9.63 3.66
CA GLU A 18 14.15 -8.20 3.67
C GLU A 18 14.45 -7.70 5.09
N LEU A 19 13.64 -8.11 6.07
CA LEU A 19 13.84 -7.75 7.47
C LEU A 19 15.15 -8.35 8.04
N ALA A 20 15.45 -9.61 7.70
CA ALA A 20 16.69 -10.26 8.13
C ALA A 20 17.92 -9.56 7.53
N VAL A 21 17.90 -9.22 6.25
CA VAL A 21 18.94 -8.42 5.58
C VAL A 21 19.06 -7.03 6.22
N GLY A 22 17.94 -6.45 6.66
CA GLY A 22 17.92 -5.17 7.39
C GLY A 22 18.42 -5.26 8.83
N GLY A 23 18.93 -6.42 9.29
CA GLY A 23 19.50 -6.61 10.64
C GLY A 23 18.46 -6.73 11.75
N HIS A 24 17.22 -7.10 11.42
CA HIS A 24 16.18 -7.37 12.42
C HIS A 24 16.25 -8.81 12.93
N ASP A 25 15.86 -9.03 14.19
CA ASP A 25 15.67 -10.37 14.77
C ASP A 25 14.29 -10.89 14.30
N VAL A 26 14.31 -11.87 13.38
CA VAL A 26 13.10 -12.33 12.68
C VAL A 26 12.76 -13.76 13.09
N VAL A 27 11.51 -13.97 13.51
CA VAL A 27 10.94 -15.31 13.71
C VAL A 27 9.80 -15.53 12.72
N VAL A 28 9.88 -16.60 11.92
CA VAL A 28 8.83 -16.97 10.97
C VAL A 28 8.05 -18.16 11.50
N ILE A 29 6.73 -18.04 11.56
CA ILE A 29 5.82 -19.09 11.98
C ILE A 29 4.99 -19.56 10.79
N ASP A 30 4.93 -20.87 10.54
CA ASP A 30 3.99 -21.48 9.59
C ASP A 30 3.51 -22.83 10.11
N ARG A 31 2.31 -23.24 9.72
CA ARG A 31 1.76 -24.56 10.06
C ARG A 31 2.47 -25.71 9.38
N ARG A 32 3.16 -25.44 8.27
CA ARG A 32 3.83 -26.44 7.43
C ARG A 32 5.31 -26.14 7.36
N ALA A 33 6.13 -27.06 7.85
CA ALA A 33 7.59 -26.94 7.82
C ALA A 33 8.14 -26.75 6.39
N GLU A 34 7.49 -27.37 5.39
CA GLU A 34 7.90 -27.24 4.00
C GLU A 34 7.79 -25.81 3.45
N ALA A 35 6.97 -24.97 4.07
CA ALA A 35 6.82 -23.56 3.66
C ALA A 35 8.12 -22.78 3.83
N PHE A 36 8.95 -23.14 4.81
CA PHE A 36 10.21 -22.47 5.11
C PHE A 36 11.28 -22.59 4.03
N ARG A 37 11.14 -23.54 3.09
CA ARG A 37 12.01 -23.62 1.91
C ARG A 37 12.02 -22.33 1.07
N ARG A 38 11.01 -21.47 1.22
CA ARG A 38 10.92 -20.17 0.51
C ARG A 38 11.85 -19.11 1.06
N LEU A 39 12.35 -19.30 2.28
CA LEU A 39 13.27 -18.34 2.90
C LEU A 39 14.67 -18.39 2.29
N GLY A 40 15.03 -19.53 1.66
CA GLY A 40 16.38 -19.78 1.14
C GLY A 40 17.40 -20.09 2.23
N ASP A 41 18.60 -20.46 1.79
CA ASP A 41 19.68 -20.90 2.68
C ASP A 41 20.35 -19.73 3.43
N ASP A 42 20.21 -18.51 2.90
CA ASP A 42 20.81 -17.30 3.49
C ASP A 42 19.94 -16.65 4.59
N PHE A 43 18.79 -17.24 4.91
CA PHE A 43 17.91 -16.69 5.95
C PHE A 43 18.51 -16.89 7.34
N THR A 44 18.84 -15.79 8.02
CA THR A 44 19.49 -15.78 9.34
C THR A 44 18.52 -15.79 10.53
N GLY A 45 17.21 -15.68 10.28
CA GLY A 45 16.19 -15.71 11.33
C GLY A 45 15.85 -17.12 11.81
N ARG A 46 14.92 -17.21 12.76
CA ARG A 46 14.40 -18.48 13.30
C ARG A 46 13.10 -18.88 12.64
N THR A 47 12.83 -20.18 12.58
CA THR A 47 11.55 -20.72 12.08
C THR A 47 10.88 -21.59 13.14
N LEU A 48 9.56 -21.47 13.28
CA LEU A 48 8.77 -22.25 14.22
C LEU A 48 7.56 -22.85 13.46
N THR A 49 7.38 -24.16 13.59
CA THR A 49 6.22 -24.84 13.00
C THR A 49 5.07 -24.88 13.99
N GLY A 50 3.90 -24.36 13.58
CA GLY A 50 2.71 -24.42 14.42
C GLY A 50 1.64 -23.41 14.02
N ILE A 51 0.63 -23.27 14.88
CA ILE A 51 -0.53 -22.41 14.67
C ILE A 51 -0.20 -21.01 15.20
N GLY A 52 -0.22 -19.99 14.34
CA GLY A 52 0.26 -18.65 14.67
C GLY A 52 -0.54 -17.85 15.70
N PHE A 53 -1.70 -18.31 16.12
CA PHE A 53 -2.47 -17.74 17.25
C PHE A 53 -2.36 -18.55 18.52
N ASP A 54 -1.56 -19.62 18.51
CA ASP A 54 -1.25 -20.39 19.72
C ASP A 54 -0.34 -19.55 20.64
N ARG A 55 -0.78 -19.33 21.86
CA ARG A 55 -0.08 -18.49 22.84
C ARG A 55 1.29 -19.07 23.23
N ASP A 56 1.36 -20.39 23.42
CA ASP A 56 2.60 -21.04 23.81
C ASP A 56 3.63 -20.98 22.68
N LEU A 57 3.16 -21.07 21.43
CA LEU A 57 4.02 -20.90 20.27
C LEU A 57 4.52 -19.46 20.16
N LEU A 58 3.67 -18.46 20.40
CA LEU A 58 4.07 -17.04 20.41
C LEU A 58 5.06 -16.75 21.55
N VAL A 59 4.90 -17.36 22.73
CA VAL A 59 5.89 -17.28 23.80
C VAL A 59 7.22 -17.92 23.36
N SER A 60 7.16 -19.07 22.69
CA SER A 60 8.36 -19.71 22.11
C SER A 60 9.04 -18.86 21.03
N ALA A 61 8.26 -18.01 20.34
CA ALA A 61 8.75 -17.00 19.42
C ALA A 61 9.34 -15.77 20.12
N SER A 62 9.36 -15.74 21.44
CA SER A 62 9.87 -14.62 22.26
C SER A 62 9.06 -13.31 22.06
N ILE A 63 7.75 -13.42 21.90
CA ILE A 63 6.88 -12.24 21.76
C ILE A 63 6.91 -11.37 23.00
N THR A 64 7.05 -10.06 22.84
CA THR A 64 6.97 -9.04 23.90
C THR A 64 6.14 -7.86 23.39
N GLU A 65 5.79 -6.92 24.25
CA GLU A 65 5.09 -5.68 23.86
C GLU A 65 5.88 -4.83 22.85
N ASP A 66 7.21 -4.90 22.88
CA ASP A 66 8.10 -4.21 21.93
C ASP A 66 8.23 -4.89 20.57
N SER A 67 7.72 -6.10 20.42
CA SER A 67 7.76 -6.85 19.17
C SER A 67 6.91 -6.19 18.09
N ALA A 68 7.16 -6.55 16.84
CA ALA A 68 6.22 -6.34 15.74
C ALA A 68 5.66 -7.68 15.27
N VAL A 69 4.36 -7.74 14.94
CA VAL A 69 3.71 -8.95 14.46
C VAL A 69 3.05 -8.72 13.11
N MET A 70 3.41 -9.54 12.13
CA MET A 70 2.83 -9.51 10.80
C MET A 70 2.08 -10.82 10.51
N ALA A 71 0.76 -10.75 10.40
CA ALA A 71 -0.11 -11.89 10.09
C ALA A 71 -0.44 -11.92 8.61
N VAL A 72 0.22 -12.80 7.83
CA VAL A 72 0.13 -12.87 6.37
C VAL A 72 -0.18 -14.29 5.86
N THR A 73 -0.89 -15.07 6.65
CA THR A 73 -1.37 -16.41 6.25
C THR A 73 -2.41 -16.30 5.12
N SER A 74 -2.85 -17.41 4.55
CA SER A 74 -3.84 -17.43 3.47
C SER A 74 -5.27 -17.13 3.91
N GLY A 75 -5.56 -17.00 5.22
CA GLY A 75 -6.91 -16.85 5.74
C GLY A 75 -7.12 -15.58 6.55
N ASP A 76 -8.08 -14.75 6.17
CA ASP A 76 -8.43 -13.51 6.88
C ASP A 76 -8.75 -13.76 8.35
N ASN A 77 -9.55 -14.78 8.65
CA ASN A 77 -9.92 -15.11 10.03
C ASN A 77 -8.70 -15.46 10.89
N SER A 78 -7.76 -16.22 10.31
CA SER A 78 -6.52 -16.58 11.02
C SER A 78 -5.67 -15.33 11.25
N ASN A 79 -5.51 -14.46 10.24
CA ASN A 79 -4.72 -13.25 10.35
C ASN A 79 -5.27 -12.29 11.41
N ILE A 80 -6.59 -12.15 11.47
CA ILE A 80 -7.24 -11.34 12.51
C ILE A 80 -7.06 -11.94 13.89
N LEU A 81 -7.23 -13.26 14.02
CA LEU A 81 -7.07 -13.90 15.32
C LEU A 81 -5.63 -13.77 15.83
N ILE A 82 -4.62 -13.94 14.94
CA ILE A 82 -3.22 -13.71 15.27
C ILE A 82 -3.01 -12.26 15.76
N ALA A 83 -3.52 -11.29 15.01
CA ALA A 83 -3.38 -9.87 15.34
C ALA A 83 -4.03 -9.54 16.69
N ARG A 84 -5.21 -10.07 16.97
CA ARG A 84 -5.91 -9.86 18.23
C ARG A 84 -5.18 -10.51 19.40
N VAL A 85 -4.73 -11.75 19.25
CA VAL A 85 -3.95 -12.42 20.30
C VAL A 85 -2.65 -11.64 20.59
N ALA A 86 -1.93 -11.19 19.58
CA ALA A 86 -0.73 -10.39 19.78
C ALA A 86 -1.03 -9.08 20.55
N ARG A 87 -2.08 -8.36 20.20
CA ARG A 87 -2.47 -7.12 20.88
C ARG A 87 -3.06 -7.35 22.27
N GLU A 88 -4.10 -8.20 22.35
CA GLU A 88 -4.91 -8.32 23.55
C GLU A 88 -4.23 -9.17 24.64
N SER A 89 -3.39 -10.14 24.26
CA SER A 89 -2.72 -11.03 25.21
C SER A 89 -1.27 -10.67 25.52
N PHE A 90 -0.58 -9.99 24.59
CA PHE A 90 0.84 -9.67 24.72
C PHE A 90 1.13 -8.16 24.64
N GLY A 91 0.13 -7.30 24.46
CA GLY A 91 0.30 -5.84 24.45
C GLY A 91 1.04 -5.30 23.23
N VAL A 92 1.19 -6.08 22.16
CA VAL A 92 1.94 -5.65 20.98
C VAL A 92 1.20 -4.52 20.27
N GLU A 93 1.84 -3.36 20.13
CA GLU A 93 1.24 -2.22 19.42
C GLU A 93 1.42 -2.31 17.90
N ARG A 94 2.57 -2.82 17.44
CA ARG A 94 2.94 -2.88 16.01
C ARG A 94 2.44 -4.18 15.39
N VAL A 95 1.16 -4.22 15.07
CA VAL A 95 0.53 -5.40 14.46
C VAL A 95 -0.08 -5.03 13.12
N VAL A 96 0.20 -5.83 12.10
CA VAL A 96 -0.43 -5.73 10.79
C VAL A 96 -1.02 -7.07 10.35
N ALA A 97 -2.23 -7.05 9.79
CA ALA A 97 -2.91 -8.23 9.29
C ALA A 97 -3.23 -8.09 7.80
N ARG A 98 -2.90 -9.10 7.00
CA ARG A 98 -3.35 -9.18 5.62
C ARG A 98 -4.82 -9.61 5.58
N ILE A 99 -5.66 -8.81 4.92
CA ILE A 99 -7.09 -9.07 4.74
C ILE A 99 -7.40 -8.99 3.25
N TYR A 100 -8.02 -10.03 2.71
CA TYR A 100 -8.41 -10.07 1.30
C TYR A 100 -9.71 -9.32 1.04
N ASP A 101 -10.67 -9.38 1.97
CA ASP A 101 -11.95 -8.70 1.85
C ASP A 101 -11.83 -7.23 2.31
N PRO A 102 -11.99 -6.25 1.40
CA PRO A 102 -11.86 -4.83 1.75
C PRO A 102 -12.89 -4.34 2.79
N ARG A 103 -14.10 -4.94 2.81
CA ARG A 103 -15.14 -4.57 3.78
C ARG A 103 -14.73 -4.98 5.19
N ARG A 104 -14.09 -6.14 5.31
CA ARG A 104 -13.55 -6.63 6.58
C ARG A 104 -12.34 -5.80 7.02
N ALA A 105 -11.44 -5.46 6.10
CA ALA A 105 -10.30 -4.60 6.38
C ALA A 105 -10.73 -3.30 7.05
N ALA A 106 -11.71 -2.58 6.49
CA ALA A 106 -12.24 -1.34 7.05
C ALA A 106 -12.82 -1.49 8.48
N ILE A 107 -13.41 -2.66 8.81
CA ILE A 107 -13.91 -2.93 10.17
C ILE A 107 -12.75 -3.06 11.15
N TYR A 108 -11.69 -3.79 10.77
CA TYR A 108 -10.56 -4.06 11.67
C TYR A 108 -9.65 -2.85 11.85
N GLU A 109 -9.52 -2.00 10.85
CA GLU A 109 -8.84 -0.70 10.98
C GLU A 109 -9.52 0.20 12.01
N ARG A 110 -10.85 0.24 12.04
CA ARG A 110 -11.61 0.95 13.08
C ARG A 110 -11.38 0.39 14.49
N LEU A 111 -11.04 -0.88 14.59
CA LEU A 111 -10.65 -1.54 15.84
C LEU A 111 -9.15 -1.38 16.16
N GLY A 112 -8.43 -0.57 15.37
CA GLY A 112 -7.03 -0.25 15.59
C GLY A 112 -6.05 -1.34 15.14
N ILE A 113 -6.47 -2.30 14.30
CA ILE A 113 -5.57 -3.28 13.67
C ILE A 113 -5.24 -2.77 12.28
N ALA A 114 -3.98 -2.42 12.04
CA ALA A 114 -3.53 -2.04 10.72
C ALA A 114 -3.73 -3.21 9.73
N THR A 115 -4.31 -2.92 8.56
CA THR A 115 -4.57 -3.96 7.56
C THR A 115 -3.86 -3.69 6.24
N VAL A 116 -3.58 -4.77 5.50
CA VAL A 116 -3.08 -4.71 4.12
C VAL A 116 -4.08 -5.43 3.21
N ALA A 117 -4.89 -4.65 2.49
CA ALA A 117 -5.92 -5.13 1.56
C ALA A 117 -5.31 -5.42 0.18
N THR A 118 -4.62 -6.54 0.03
CA THR A 118 -3.83 -6.87 -1.18
C THR A 118 -4.66 -7.00 -2.45
N VAL A 119 -5.89 -7.50 -2.38
CA VAL A 119 -6.75 -7.70 -3.55
C VAL A 119 -7.19 -6.37 -4.14
N ALA A 120 -7.64 -5.44 -3.32
CA ALA A 120 -8.09 -4.12 -3.78
C ALA A 120 -6.97 -3.38 -4.51
N TRP A 121 -5.77 -3.36 -3.94
CA TRP A 121 -4.60 -2.71 -4.54
C TRP A 121 -4.19 -3.38 -5.87
N THR A 122 -4.09 -4.71 -5.87
CA THR A 122 -3.69 -5.47 -7.08
C THR A 122 -4.71 -5.32 -8.19
N SER A 123 -6.01 -5.41 -7.87
CA SER A 123 -7.10 -5.25 -8.85
C SER A 123 -7.12 -3.85 -9.44
N ALA A 124 -6.99 -2.82 -8.60
CA ALA A 124 -6.91 -1.43 -9.08
C ALA A 124 -5.70 -1.22 -10.00
N ARG A 125 -4.54 -1.81 -9.67
CA ARG A 125 -3.35 -1.74 -10.53
C ARG A 125 -3.55 -2.47 -11.86
N ALA A 126 -4.16 -3.66 -11.85
CA ALA A 126 -4.45 -4.42 -13.07
C ALA A 126 -5.46 -3.69 -13.98
N LEU A 127 -6.52 -3.13 -13.40
CA LEU A 127 -7.50 -2.34 -14.14
C LEU A 127 -6.86 -1.11 -14.80
N ARG A 128 -5.96 -0.42 -14.11
CA ARG A 128 -5.22 0.73 -14.69
C ARG A 128 -4.35 0.37 -15.88
N VAL A 129 -3.83 -0.85 -15.93
CA VAL A 129 -3.03 -1.32 -17.09
C VAL A 129 -3.91 -1.66 -18.28
N VAL A 130 -5.12 -2.18 -18.02
CA VAL A 130 -6.02 -2.70 -19.07
C VAL A 130 -6.98 -1.63 -19.59
N LEU A 131 -7.43 -0.73 -18.72
CA LEU A 131 -8.37 0.32 -19.11
C LEU A 131 -7.61 1.60 -19.52
N PRO A 132 -7.95 2.18 -20.68
CA PRO A 132 -7.27 3.40 -21.17
C PRO A 132 -7.52 4.65 -20.32
N ASP A 133 -8.50 4.61 -19.41
CA ASP A 133 -8.90 5.77 -18.61
C ASP A 133 -9.19 5.35 -17.15
N PRO A 134 -8.18 5.26 -16.31
CA PRO A 134 -8.38 4.86 -14.91
C PRO A 134 -8.94 6.02 -14.08
N VAL A 135 -10.22 5.94 -13.72
CA VAL A 135 -10.88 6.86 -12.76
C VAL A 135 -10.33 6.71 -11.34
N ALA A 136 -9.48 5.72 -11.08
CA ALA A 136 -8.95 5.44 -9.76
C ALA A 136 -7.80 6.39 -9.38
N SER A 137 -7.79 6.86 -8.13
CA SER A 137 -6.67 7.57 -7.54
C SER A 137 -5.47 6.63 -7.35
N ASP A 138 -4.25 7.14 -7.57
CA ASP A 138 -3.02 6.41 -7.27
C ASP A 138 -2.76 6.33 -5.76
N TRP A 139 -3.19 7.32 -5.03
CA TRP A 139 -3.11 7.44 -3.59
C TRP A 139 -4.20 8.38 -3.07
N THR A 140 -4.73 8.07 -1.90
CA THR A 140 -5.66 8.94 -1.16
C THR A 140 -5.08 9.17 0.24
N ASP A 141 -5.12 10.39 0.72
CA ASP A 141 -4.64 10.71 2.06
C ASP A 141 -5.50 10.03 3.15
N PRO A 142 -4.95 9.81 4.37
CA PRO A 142 -5.68 9.11 5.44
C PRO A 142 -6.98 9.80 5.87
N THR A 143 -7.14 11.12 5.63
CA THR A 143 -8.38 11.85 5.91
C THR A 143 -9.38 11.77 4.77
N SER A 144 -9.00 11.17 3.64
CA SER A 144 -9.77 11.09 2.40
C SER A 144 -10.15 12.45 1.82
N SER A 145 -9.41 13.49 2.15
CA SER A 145 -9.65 14.86 1.68
C SER A 145 -8.99 15.15 0.34
N PHE A 146 -7.87 14.47 0.04
CA PHE A 146 -7.10 14.61 -1.18
C PHE A 146 -6.76 13.27 -1.82
N ALA A 147 -6.62 13.28 -3.14
CA ALA A 147 -6.16 12.14 -3.91
C ALA A 147 -5.06 12.56 -4.87
N LEU A 148 -4.13 11.63 -5.17
CA LEU A 148 -3.19 11.73 -6.28
C LEU A 148 -3.75 10.92 -7.44
N VAL A 149 -3.90 11.55 -8.58
CA VAL A 149 -4.40 10.91 -9.81
C VAL A 149 -3.42 11.09 -10.95
N GLU A 150 -3.28 10.07 -11.77
CA GLU A 150 -2.52 10.14 -13.02
C GLU A 150 -3.49 10.47 -14.18
N ARG A 151 -3.17 11.46 -14.99
CA ARG A 151 -3.94 11.82 -16.21
C ARG A 151 -3.01 12.12 -17.36
N ARG A 152 -3.40 11.65 -18.54
CA ARG A 152 -2.74 12.06 -19.78
C ARG A 152 -3.37 13.38 -20.27
N ALA A 153 -2.52 14.37 -20.51
CA ALA A 153 -2.94 15.67 -20.99
C ALA A 153 -3.64 15.56 -22.37
N PRO A 154 -4.92 15.97 -22.48
CA PRO A 154 -5.61 16.00 -23.76
C PRO A 154 -5.06 17.13 -24.65
N SER A 155 -5.37 17.10 -25.94
CA SER A 155 -4.96 18.16 -26.88
C SER A 155 -5.47 19.55 -26.50
N SER A 156 -6.67 19.61 -25.89
CA SER A 156 -7.28 20.86 -25.42
C SER A 156 -6.52 21.53 -24.27
N SER A 157 -5.74 20.78 -23.49
CA SER A 157 -4.90 21.37 -22.42
C SER A 157 -3.52 21.81 -22.89
N ALA A 158 -3.16 21.58 -24.16
CA ALA A 158 -1.88 21.99 -24.73
C ALA A 158 -1.73 23.51 -24.70
N GLY A 159 -0.59 24.00 -24.18
CA GLY A 159 -0.33 25.42 -24.00
C GLY A 159 -0.85 26.01 -22.68
N THR A 160 -1.64 25.28 -21.89
CA THR A 160 -2.05 25.70 -20.55
C THR A 160 -0.85 25.65 -19.60
N SER A 161 -0.65 26.69 -18.80
CA SER A 161 0.44 26.71 -17.81
C SER A 161 0.06 25.92 -16.55
N ILE A 162 1.08 25.41 -15.86
CA ILE A 162 0.87 24.74 -14.57
C ILE A 162 0.21 25.67 -13.56
N ALA A 163 0.56 26.95 -13.55
CA ALA A 163 -0.09 27.95 -12.69
C ALA A 163 -1.59 28.09 -12.98
N GLU A 164 -2.02 27.90 -14.23
CA GLU A 164 -3.44 27.91 -14.59
C GLU A 164 -4.15 26.65 -14.08
N LEU A 165 -3.54 25.48 -14.21
CA LEU A 165 -4.10 24.24 -13.66
C LEU A 165 -4.22 24.31 -12.12
N ASP A 166 -3.22 24.89 -11.44
CA ASP A 166 -3.27 25.12 -9.99
C ASP A 166 -4.46 26.00 -9.61
N ARG A 167 -4.76 27.06 -10.35
CA ARG A 167 -5.94 27.92 -10.11
C ARG A 167 -7.27 27.19 -10.30
N ARG A 168 -7.30 26.16 -11.13
CA ARG A 168 -8.47 25.27 -11.33
C ARG A 168 -8.59 24.19 -10.25
N GLY A 169 -7.67 24.16 -9.25
CA GLY A 169 -7.63 23.15 -8.20
C GLY A 169 -6.89 21.87 -8.58
N LEU A 170 -6.17 21.87 -9.71
CA LEU A 170 -5.39 20.75 -10.22
C LEU A 170 -3.90 20.95 -9.92
N ARG A 171 -3.46 20.54 -8.75
CA ARG A 171 -2.05 20.68 -8.35
C ARG A 171 -1.17 19.63 -9.01
N VAL A 172 -0.47 19.98 -10.08
CA VAL A 172 0.44 19.05 -10.74
C VAL A 172 1.74 18.90 -9.95
N ALA A 173 1.91 17.75 -9.33
CA ALA A 173 3.10 17.42 -8.53
C ALA A 173 4.26 16.94 -9.39
N VAL A 174 3.96 16.14 -10.43
CA VAL A 174 4.96 15.62 -11.37
C VAL A 174 4.37 15.68 -12.80
N LEU A 175 5.20 16.07 -13.76
CA LEU A 175 4.92 16.00 -15.18
C LEU A 175 5.93 15.05 -15.83
N ALA A 176 5.44 14.04 -16.55
CA ALA A 176 6.29 13.17 -17.34
C ALA A 176 6.05 13.40 -18.83
N ARG A 177 7.12 13.67 -19.55
CA ARG A 177 7.19 13.92 -21.01
C ARG A 177 8.26 13.02 -21.61
N ASP A 178 7.94 12.30 -22.66
CA ASP A 178 8.87 11.42 -23.39
C ASP A 178 9.58 10.42 -22.45
N GLY A 179 8.85 9.93 -21.42
CA GLY A 179 9.35 8.97 -20.43
C GLY A 179 10.25 9.60 -19.33
N GLN A 180 10.43 10.91 -19.33
CA GLN A 180 11.18 11.62 -18.28
C GLN A 180 10.25 12.38 -17.36
N ALA A 181 10.32 12.07 -16.07
CA ALA A 181 9.54 12.75 -15.03
C ALA A 181 10.31 13.96 -14.48
N GLN A 182 9.60 15.08 -14.29
CA GLN A 182 10.13 16.30 -13.71
C GLN A 182 9.12 16.99 -12.80
N GLN A 183 9.60 17.76 -11.84
CA GLN A 183 8.78 18.67 -11.07
C GLN A 183 8.53 19.93 -11.90
N PRO A 184 7.27 20.21 -12.29
CA PRO A 184 7.02 21.34 -13.17
C PRO A 184 7.10 22.67 -12.41
N GLN A 185 7.52 23.73 -13.13
CA GLN A 185 7.48 25.10 -12.61
C GLN A 185 6.13 25.75 -12.97
N PRO A 186 5.71 26.82 -12.28
CA PRO A 186 4.43 27.49 -12.56
C PRO A 186 4.23 27.93 -14.02
N GLY A 187 5.31 28.32 -14.70
CA GLY A 187 5.31 28.71 -16.11
C GLY A 187 5.49 27.56 -17.10
N THR A 188 5.65 26.31 -16.64
CA THR A 188 5.75 25.16 -17.53
C THR A 188 4.43 25.00 -18.30
N LEU A 189 4.52 24.90 -19.63
CA LEU A 189 3.37 24.67 -20.49
C LEU A 189 3.14 23.17 -20.68
N VAL A 190 1.91 22.74 -20.50
CA VAL A 190 1.46 21.38 -20.78
C VAL A 190 1.48 21.12 -22.28
N GLN A 191 1.90 19.93 -22.69
CA GLN A 191 1.83 19.45 -24.05
C GLN A 191 0.88 18.27 -24.16
N GLN A 192 0.28 18.08 -25.32
CA GLN A 192 -0.54 16.91 -25.59
C GLN A 192 0.27 15.63 -25.34
N GLY A 193 -0.32 14.73 -24.56
CA GLY A 193 0.29 13.44 -24.25
C GLY A 193 1.20 13.43 -23.01
N ASP A 194 1.49 14.59 -22.40
CA ASP A 194 2.15 14.63 -21.10
C ASP A 194 1.36 13.79 -20.09
N VAL A 195 2.08 13.08 -19.22
CA VAL A 195 1.48 12.39 -18.08
C VAL A 195 1.59 13.28 -16.86
N LEU A 196 0.46 13.66 -16.30
CA LEU A 196 0.35 14.57 -15.16
C LEU A 196 -0.04 13.78 -13.92
N HIS A 197 0.77 13.85 -12.86
CA HIS A 197 0.42 13.37 -11.53
C HIS A 197 -0.13 14.55 -10.73
N ILE A 198 -1.44 14.53 -10.47
CA ILE A 198 -2.20 15.67 -9.97
C ILE A 198 -2.70 15.34 -8.56
N VAL A 199 -2.36 16.20 -7.60
CA VAL A 199 -3.03 16.22 -6.29
C VAL A 199 -4.30 17.04 -6.43
N VAL A 200 -5.44 16.45 -6.09
CA VAL A 200 -6.75 17.05 -6.22
C VAL A 200 -7.60 16.79 -4.98
N ALA A 201 -8.44 17.74 -4.59
CA ALA A 201 -9.43 17.54 -3.54
C ALA A 201 -10.45 16.47 -3.95
N SER A 202 -10.87 15.63 -3.00
CA SER A 202 -11.72 14.45 -3.29
C SER A 202 -13.07 14.81 -3.91
N ASP A 203 -13.61 15.98 -3.64
CA ASP A 203 -14.84 16.51 -4.20
C ASP A 203 -14.69 16.92 -5.70
N LEU A 204 -13.47 17.26 -6.14
CA LEU A 204 -13.17 17.60 -7.53
C LEU A 204 -12.77 16.39 -8.38
N MET A 205 -12.65 15.21 -7.80
CA MET A 205 -12.10 14.01 -8.45
C MET A 205 -12.88 13.62 -9.72
N SER A 206 -14.22 13.72 -9.69
CA SER A 206 -15.09 13.45 -10.85
C SER A 206 -15.01 14.50 -11.96
N SER A 207 -14.43 15.67 -11.67
CA SER A 207 -14.34 16.81 -12.59
C SER A 207 -12.94 17.00 -13.17
N VAL A 208 -11.95 16.21 -12.78
CA VAL A 208 -10.55 16.38 -13.19
C VAL A 208 -10.40 16.45 -14.71
N ASP A 209 -11.02 15.53 -15.44
CA ASP A 209 -10.89 15.48 -16.90
C ASP A 209 -11.55 16.67 -17.58
N GLN A 210 -12.67 17.16 -17.03
CA GLN A 210 -13.35 18.36 -17.51
C GLN A 210 -12.50 19.61 -17.22
N LEU A 211 -11.91 19.72 -16.04
CA LEU A 211 -11.05 20.83 -15.64
C LEU A 211 -9.75 20.87 -16.47
N LEU A 212 -9.22 19.71 -16.84
CA LEU A 212 -8.06 19.60 -17.75
C LEU A 212 -8.41 20.02 -19.17
N ALA A 213 -9.63 19.70 -19.64
CA ALA A 213 -10.04 20.00 -21.00
C ALA A 213 -10.56 21.45 -21.22
N GLN A 214 -10.69 22.25 -20.16
CA GLN A 214 -11.10 23.65 -20.28
C GLN A 214 -10.01 24.45 -20.99
N ASP A 215 -10.38 25.11 -22.11
CA ASP A 215 -9.52 26.07 -22.76
C ASP A 215 -9.23 27.24 -21.80
N GLY A 216 -7.98 27.67 -21.71
CA GLY A 216 -7.62 28.88 -20.97
C GLY A 216 -8.40 30.07 -21.56
N ALA A 217 -9.33 30.61 -20.77
CA ALA A 217 -9.96 31.85 -21.16
C ALA A 217 -8.87 32.95 -21.33
N HIS A 218 -8.74 33.45 -22.53
CA HIS A 218 -7.93 34.63 -22.86
C HIS A 218 -8.50 35.87 -22.20
#